data_a605a24f0d66790611a9eebe9c72bcf1
#
_entry.id   a605a24f0d66790611a9eebe9c72bcf1
#
_cell.length_a   1.000
_cell.length_b   1.000
_cell.length_c   1.000
_cell.angle_alpha   90.00
_cell.angle_beta   90.00
_cell.angle_gamma   90.00
#
_symmetry.space_group_name_H-M   'P 1'
#
loop_
_entity.id
_entity.type
_entity.pdbx_description
1 polymer ?
#
loop_
_entity_poly.entity_id
_entity_poly.type
_entity_poly.pdbx_seq_one_letter_code
_entity_poly.pdbx_strand_id
1 'polypeptide(L)'
;MERSLSIAVAQPRCTDYDVTVNAVAHAEAVRAAHARVVVFPEMSLTGYWLDAAPVSPDDERLAPIVAACAETGTLALVGAPVPGPRIGVLAVDADGARVAYGKVHLHGSEAAHFVPGEHTVIEVDGWRLGLAVCRDTGIPEHAARTAALGIDGYVAGVVHADHEAEVHGERARRVAADHGVWVATAAFAGPTGGGFDRTSGRSGIWSADGRRVAEAGVAPDGIARAVFTK
;
A
#
# COMPACT_ATOMS: atom_id res chain seq x y z
N MET A 1 8.20 5.83 -27.61
CA MET A 1 7.41 6.86 -26.90
C MET A 1 7.76 6.75 -25.43
N GLU A 2 8.15 7.85 -24.83
CA GLU A 2 8.40 7.93 -23.39
C GLU A 2 7.11 7.62 -22.62
N ARG A 3 7.18 6.69 -21.65
CA ARG A 3 6.03 6.31 -20.83
C ARG A 3 6.17 6.94 -19.46
N SER A 4 5.11 7.60 -18.98
CA SER A 4 5.08 8.18 -17.65
C SER A 4 4.04 7.46 -16.77
N LEU A 5 4.33 7.32 -15.48
CA LEU A 5 3.42 6.83 -14.48
C LEU A 5 3.35 7.83 -13.31
N SER A 6 2.17 8.34 -13.02
CA SER A 6 1.93 9.07 -11.79
C SER A 6 1.52 8.12 -10.67
N ILE A 7 2.22 8.21 -9.54
CA ILE A 7 1.94 7.41 -8.35
C ILE A 7 1.73 8.31 -7.14
N ALA A 8 0.79 7.96 -6.29
CA ALA A 8 0.59 8.59 -4.99
C ALA A 8 0.58 7.55 -3.87
N VAL A 9 0.97 7.99 -2.69
CA VAL A 9 0.81 7.28 -1.42
C VAL A 9 -0.12 8.10 -0.55
N ALA A 10 -1.16 7.48 -0.01
CA ALA A 10 -2.19 8.15 0.79
C ALA A 10 -2.27 7.51 2.18
N GLN A 11 -2.56 8.32 3.19
CA GLN A 11 -2.70 7.92 4.59
C GLN A 11 -4.02 8.43 5.16
N PRO A 12 -5.19 7.90 4.68
CA PRO A 12 -6.49 8.34 5.12
C PRO A 12 -6.72 8.02 6.59
N ARG A 13 -7.67 8.72 7.22
CA ARG A 13 -8.19 8.32 8.53
C ARG A 13 -8.76 6.92 8.44
N CYS A 14 -8.58 6.17 9.50
CA CYS A 14 -9.13 4.84 9.63
C CYS A 14 -10.06 4.78 10.84
N THR A 15 -11.23 4.18 10.65
CA THR A 15 -12.15 3.79 11.72
C THR A 15 -12.07 2.27 11.88
N ASP A 16 -11.75 1.81 13.08
CA ASP A 16 -11.55 0.40 13.36
C ASP A 16 -12.79 -0.43 12.99
N TYR A 17 -12.57 -1.53 12.26
CA TYR A 17 -13.58 -2.48 11.76
C TYR A 17 -14.63 -1.91 10.79
N ASP A 18 -14.65 -0.60 10.51
CA ASP A 18 -15.69 0.01 9.68
C ASP A 18 -15.25 0.16 8.22
N VAL A 19 -15.37 -0.92 7.45
CA VAL A 19 -15.05 -0.94 6.02
C VAL A 19 -15.84 0.10 5.23
N THR A 20 -17.10 0.39 5.62
CA THR A 20 -17.95 1.34 4.89
C THR A 20 -17.41 2.76 5.00
N VAL A 21 -17.09 3.21 6.22
CA VAL A 21 -16.51 4.54 6.48
C VAL A 21 -15.12 4.63 5.84
N ASN A 22 -14.30 3.59 6.00
CA ASN A 22 -12.96 3.57 5.45
C ASN A 22 -12.96 3.58 3.91
N ALA A 23 -13.89 2.89 3.25
CA ALA A 23 -14.01 2.92 1.80
C ALA A 23 -14.35 4.32 1.27
N VAL A 24 -15.16 5.10 1.99
CA VAL A 24 -15.45 6.51 1.64
C VAL A 24 -14.17 7.35 1.77
N ALA A 25 -13.42 7.23 2.87
CA ALA A 25 -12.16 7.94 3.05
C ALA A 25 -11.11 7.59 1.99
N HIS A 26 -11.04 6.31 1.59
CA HIS A 26 -10.19 5.88 0.48
C HIS A 26 -10.62 6.48 -0.86
N ALA A 27 -11.92 6.52 -1.14
CA ALA A 27 -12.47 7.12 -2.36
C ALA A 27 -12.15 8.63 -2.45
N GLU A 28 -12.26 9.35 -1.32
CA GLU A 28 -11.87 10.77 -1.24
C GLU A 28 -10.37 10.95 -1.52
N ALA A 29 -9.52 10.09 -0.93
CA ALA A 29 -8.09 10.11 -1.18
C ALA A 29 -7.74 9.77 -2.64
N VAL A 30 -8.43 8.83 -3.28
CA VAL A 30 -8.27 8.53 -4.72
C VAL A 30 -8.54 9.77 -5.57
N ARG A 31 -9.66 10.47 -5.32
CA ARG A 31 -9.99 11.71 -6.05
C ARG A 31 -8.97 12.83 -5.84
N ALA A 32 -8.49 12.98 -4.60
CA ALA A 32 -7.53 14.02 -4.23
C ALA A 32 -6.11 13.75 -4.75
N ALA A 33 -5.76 12.49 -4.97
CA ALA A 33 -4.40 12.09 -5.34
C ALA A 33 -3.99 12.52 -6.76
N HIS A 34 -4.94 12.66 -7.69
CA HIS A 34 -4.66 12.97 -9.11
C HIS A 34 -3.53 12.10 -9.69
N ALA A 35 -3.55 10.79 -9.43
CA ALA A 35 -2.52 9.85 -9.82
C ALA A 35 -3.11 8.61 -10.49
N ARG A 36 -2.33 7.98 -11.36
CA ARG A 36 -2.73 6.74 -12.05
C ARG A 36 -2.75 5.54 -11.10
N VAL A 37 -1.87 5.54 -10.09
CA VAL A 37 -1.83 4.52 -9.02
C VAL A 37 -1.84 5.22 -7.68
N VAL A 38 -2.69 4.75 -6.76
CA VAL A 38 -2.72 5.20 -5.35
C VAL A 38 -2.51 4.00 -4.43
N VAL A 39 -1.52 4.11 -3.55
CA VAL A 39 -1.19 3.06 -2.57
C VAL A 39 -1.67 3.48 -1.19
N PHE A 40 -2.25 2.53 -0.48
CA PHE A 40 -2.80 2.71 0.86
C PHE A 40 -2.08 1.83 1.90
N PRO A 41 -2.18 2.14 3.20
CA PRO A 41 -1.50 1.41 4.26
C PRO A 41 -1.97 -0.04 4.41
N GLU A 42 -1.16 -0.85 5.07
CA GLU A 42 -1.50 -2.21 5.48
C GLU A 42 -2.82 -2.23 6.26
N MET A 43 -3.77 -3.10 5.87
CA MET A 43 -5.09 -3.26 6.51
C MET A 43 -5.89 -1.96 6.69
N SER A 44 -5.70 -0.98 5.83
CA SER A 44 -6.31 0.36 5.95
C SER A 44 -7.84 0.36 5.80
N LEU A 45 -8.46 -0.70 5.25
CA LEU A 45 -9.91 -0.84 5.20
C LEU A 45 -10.56 -1.28 6.52
N THR A 46 -9.80 -1.92 7.41
CA THR A 46 -10.34 -2.49 8.66
C THR A 46 -9.70 -1.91 9.92
N GLY A 47 -8.57 -1.22 9.77
CA GLY A 47 -7.61 -1.03 10.84
C GLY A 47 -6.76 -2.29 11.04
N TYR A 48 -5.64 -2.15 11.74
CA TYR A 48 -4.71 -3.26 11.98
C TYR A 48 -5.22 -4.16 13.14
N TRP A 49 -6.35 -4.83 12.87
CA TRP A 49 -6.98 -5.80 13.76
C TRP A 49 -6.89 -7.19 13.15
N LEU A 50 -6.16 -8.10 13.82
CA LEU A 50 -5.86 -9.42 13.25
C LEU A 50 -7.08 -10.36 13.20
N ASP A 51 -8.14 -10.04 13.95
CA ASP A 51 -9.43 -10.72 13.97
C ASP A 51 -10.50 -10.06 13.09
N ALA A 52 -10.13 -8.99 12.35
CA ALA A 52 -11.06 -8.34 11.44
C ALA A 52 -11.50 -9.31 10.33
N ALA A 53 -12.79 -9.27 10.00
CA ALA A 53 -13.35 -10.12 8.95
C ALA A 53 -12.70 -9.82 7.59
N PRO A 54 -12.44 -10.86 6.77
CA PRO A 54 -11.91 -10.66 5.42
C PRO A 54 -12.84 -9.82 4.55
N VAL A 55 -12.24 -8.92 3.76
CA VAL A 55 -12.93 -8.13 2.75
C VAL A 55 -12.79 -8.86 1.41
N SER A 56 -13.92 -9.35 0.88
CA SER A 56 -13.95 -10.01 -0.42
C SER A 56 -13.85 -8.99 -1.57
N PRO A 57 -13.28 -9.34 -2.75
CA PRO A 57 -13.30 -8.47 -3.92
C PRO A 57 -14.70 -8.05 -4.38
N ASP A 58 -15.72 -8.85 -4.13
CA ASP A 58 -17.12 -8.61 -4.47
C ASP A 58 -17.92 -7.92 -3.35
N ASP A 59 -17.23 -7.44 -2.30
CA ASP A 59 -17.87 -6.72 -1.19
C ASP A 59 -18.46 -5.39 -1.66
N GLU A 60 -19.78 -5.23 -1.54
CA GLU A 60 -20.51 -4.04 -1.97
C GLU A 60 -20.01 -2.75 -1.30
N ARG A 61 -19.40 -2.84 -0.12
CA ARG A 61 -18.81 -1.69 0.59
C ARG A 61 -17.62 -1.07 -0.15
N LEU A 62 -17.04 -1.77 -1.14
CA LEU A 62 -15.98 -1.23 -2.01
C LEU A 62 -16.50 -0.29 -3.10
N ALA A 63 -17.82 -0.23 -3.32
CA ALA A 63 -18.42 0.58 -4.38
C ALA A 63 -17.96 2.07 -4.42
N PRO A 64 -17.77 2.78 -3.28
CA PRO A 64 -17.23 4.14 -3.31
C PRO A 64 -15.83 4.23 -3.94
N ILE A 65 -14.95 3.26 -3.67
CA ILE A 65 -13.59 3.22 -4.23
C ILE A 65 -13.65 2.93 -5.72
N VAL A 66 -14.45 1.95 -6.14
CA VAL A 66 -14.66 1.60 -7.56
C VAL A 66 -15.15 2.83 -8.34
N ALA A 67 -16.16 3.55 -7.81
CA ALA A 67 -16.67 4.77 -8.42
C ALA A 67 -15.58 5.85 -8.55
N ALA A 68 -14.80 6.10 -7.51
CA ALA A 68 -13.70 7.07 -7.54
C ALA A 68 -12.61 6.67 -8.55
N CYS A 69 -12.29 5.38 -8.65
CA CYS A 69 -11.35 4.86 -9.64
C CYS A 69 -11.88 5.04 -11.08
N ALA A 70 -13.18 4.82 -11.30
CA ALA A 70 -13.81 5.04 -12.60
C ALA A 70 -13.81 6.53 -13.00
N GLU A 71 -14.08 7.42 -12.06
CA GLU A 71 -14.06 8.90 -12.28
C GLU A 71 -12.66 9.42 -12.65
N THR A 72 -11.61 8.84 -12.06
CA THR A 72 -10.24 9.36 -12.14
C THR A 72 -9.30 8.56 -13.04
N GLY A 73 -9.71 7.38 -13.49
CA GLY A 73 -8.84 6.44 -14.21
C GLY A 73 -7.75 5.83 -13.32
N THR A 74 -7.95 5.79 -12.02
CA THR A 74 -6.97 5.34 -11.02
C THR A 74 -7.06 3.85 -10.77
N LEU A 75 -5.92 3.20 -10.49
CA LEU A 75 -5.82 1.92 -9.81
C LEU A 75 -5.47 2.18 -8.34
N ALA A 76 -6.36 1.78 -7.43
CA ALA A 76 -6.13 1.85 -5.99
C ALA A 76 -5.60 0.52 -5.45
N LEU A 77 -4.49 0.55 -4.69
CA LEU A 77 -3.91 -0.61 -4.01
C LEU A 77 -4.21 -0.49 -2.51
N VAL A 78 -5.21 -1.23 -2.06
CA VAL A 78 -5.86 -1.03 -0.76
C VAL A 78 -5.57 -2.20 0.19
N GLY A 79 -5.06 -1.90 1.38
CA GLY A 79 -4.74 -2.92 2.40
C GLY A 79 -5.98 -3.43 3.13
N ALA A 80 -6.13 -4.76 3.21
CA ALA A 80 -7.20 -5.42 3.95
C ALA A 80 -6.83 -6.86 4.33
N PRO A 81 -7.47 -7.47 5.34
CA PRO A 81 -7.55 -8.92 5.39
C PRO A 81 -8.39 -9.40 4.21
N VAL A 82 -7.92 -10.44 3.50
CA VAL A 82 -8.58 -10.96 2.31
C VAL A 82 -8.85 -12.46 2.42
N PRO A 83 -9.77 -13.02 1.61
CA PRO A 83 -10.02 -14.46 1.59
C PRO A 83 -8.76 -15.30 1.38
N GLY A 84 -8.74 -16.50 1.98
CA GLY A 84 -7.61 -17.41 1.93
C GLY A 84 -6.61 -17.28 3.08
N PRO A 85 -7.03 -17.00 4.26
CA PRO A 85 -6.91 -15.87 5.19
C PRO A 85 -5.50 -15.24 5.04
N ARG A 86 -5.41 -14.07 4.40
CA ARG A 86 -4.15 -13.34 4.20
C ARG A 86 -4.28 -11.88 4.60
N ILE A 87 -3.20 -11.29 5.10
CA ILE A 87 -3.05 -9.84 5.07
C ILE A 87 -2.74 -9.47 3.62
N GLY A 88 -3.67 -8.78 2.95
CA GLY A 88 -3.61 -8.62 1.52
C GLY A 88 -3.66 -7.19 1.01
N VAL A 89 -3.51 -7.10 -0.30
CA VAL A 89 -3.75 -5.89 -1.08
C VAL A 89 -4.84 -6.20 -2.11
N LEU A 90 -5.93 -5.44 -2.06
CA LEU A 90 -6.93 -5.39 -3.11
C LEU A 90 -6.49 -4.36 -4.16
N ALA A 91 -6.47 -4.76 -5.42
CA ALA A 91 -6.38 -3.84 -6.55
C ALA A 91 -7.80 -3.50 -6.99
N VAL A 92 -8.15 -2.22 -6.90
CA VAL A 92 -9.49 -1.69 -7.21
C VAL A 92 -9.38 -0.71 -8.37
N ASP A 93 -10.18 -0.89 -9.40
CA ASP A 93 -10.26 -0.03 -10.57
C ASP A 93 -11.72 0.18 -11.01
N ALA A 94 -11.95 0.71 -12.20
CA ALA A 94 -13.29 0.96 -12.73
C ALA A 94 -14.13 -0.32 -12.93
N ASP A 95 -13.48 -1.47 -13.11
CA ASP A 95 -14.12 -2.75 -13.37
C ASP A 95 -14.44 -3.53 -12.09
N GLY A 96 -13.97 -3.05 -10.92
CA GLY A 96 -14.18 -3.68 -9.61
C GLY A 96 -12.90 -3.91 -8.83
N ALA A 97 -12.90 -4.93 -7.96
CA ALA A 97 -11.74 -5.26 -7.14
C ALA A 97 -11.27 -6.70 -7.38
N ARG A 98 -9.98 -6.94 -7.13
CA ARG A 98 -9.37 -8.28 -7.11
C ARG A 98 -8.30 -8.37 -6.04
N VAL A 99 -8.06 -9.56 -5.49
CA VAL A 99 -6.90 -9.79 -4.63
C VAL A 99 -5.65 -9.73 -5.50
N ALA A 100 -4.78 -8.75 -5.24
CA ALA A 100 -3.54 -8.56 -5.99
C ALA A 100 -2.32 -9.12 -5.26
N TYR A 101 -2.37 -9.23 -3.94
CA TYR A 101 -1.23 -9.67 -3.14
C TYR A 101 -1.67 -10.24 -1.79
N GLY A 102 -0.88 -11.18 -1.26
CA GLY A 102 -0.89 -11.60 0.13
C GLY A 102 0.51 -11.46 0.73
N LYS A 103 0.61 -10.92 1.94
CA LYS A 103 1.85 -10.73 2.69
C LYS A 103 2.65 -12.04 2.77
N VAL A 104 3.93 -12.00 2.41
CA VAL A 104 4.80 -13.19 2.36
C VAL A 104 5.41 -13.48 3.73
N HIS A 105 5.89 -12.45 4.42
CA HIS A 105 6.57 -12.61 5.71
C HIS A 105 5.69 -12.11 6.86
N LEU A 106 5.07 -13.05 7.55
CA LEU A 106 4.21 -12.75 8.70
C LEU A 106 5.02 -12.53 9.97
N HIS A 107 4.51 -11.66 10.87
CA HIS A 107 4.93 -11.63 12.27
C HIS A 107 4.38 -12.84 13.04
N GLY A 108 4.95 -13.15 14.20
CA GLY A 108 4.49 -14.28 15.01
C GLY A 108 3.01 -14.18 15.40
N SER A 109 2.53 -12.99 15.77
CA SER A 109 1.11 -12.75 16.07
C SER A 109 0.20 -12.87 14.84
N GLU A 110 0.67 -12.45 13.67
CA GLU A 110 -0.08 -12.58 12.41
C GLU A 110 -0.20 -14.04 11.96
N ALA A 111 0.84 -14.86 12.18
CA ALA A 111 0.86 -16.26 11.79
C ALA A 111 -0.20 -17.13 12.51
N ALA A 112 -0.79 -16.63 13.60
CA ALA A 112 -1.92 -17.29 14.27
C ALA A 112 -3.26 -17.09 13.52
N HIS A 113 -3.36 -16.08 12.66
CA HIS A 113 -4.58 -15.67 11.96
C HIS A 113 -4.48 -15.81 10.44
N PHE A 114 -3.27 -15.69 9.89
CA PHE A 114 -3.05 -15.60 8.45
C PHE A 114 -2.04 -16.61 7.95
N VAL A 115 -2.11 -16.89 6.65
CA VAL A 115 -1.14 -17.73 5.94
C VAL A 115 -0.31 -16.87 4.98
N PRO A 116 0.98 -17.24 4.73
CA PRO A 116 1.82 -16.53 3.78
C PRO A 116 1.25 -16.52 2.36
N GLY A 117 1.50 -15.42 1.64
CA GLY A 117 1.27 -15.30 0.21
C GLY A 117 2.51 -15.60 -0.62
N GLU A 118 2.54 -15.06 -1.83
CA GLU A 118 3.61 -15.24 -2.81
C GLU A 118 4.08 -13.89 -3.37
N HIS A 119 5.33 -13.84 -3.87
CA HIS A 119 5.85 -12.67 -4.57
C HIS A 119 5.01 -12.37 -5.81
N THR A 120 4.55 -11.14 -5.95
CA THR A 120 3.63 -10.77 -7.02
C THR A 120 4.04 -9.45 -7.68
N VAL A 121 3.84 -9.40 -8.98
CA VAL A 121 3.99 -8.19 -9.81
C VAL A 121 2.65 -7.92 -10.49
N ILE A 122 2.22 -6.68 -10.46
CA ILE A 122 1.11 -6.21 -11.29
C ILE A 122 1.63 -5.32 -12.41
N GLU A 123 0.89 -5.25 -13.49
CA GLU A 123 1.22 -4.39 -14.64
C GLU A 123 0.20 -3.27 -14.78
N VAL A 124 0.68 -2.04 -14.93
CA VAL A 124 -0.14 -0.83 -15.12
C VAL A 124 0.49 0.01 -16.23
N ASP A 125 -0.18 0.17 -17.36
CA ASP A 125 0.27 0.99 -18.50
C ASP A 125 1.70 0.64 -18.98
N GLY A 126 2.06 -0.65 -18.86
CA GLY A 126 3.39 -1.17 -19.20
C GLY A 126 4.45 -0.97 -18.12
N TRP A 127 4.09 -0.48 -16.93
CA TRP A 127 4.94 -0.44 -15.74
C TRP A 127 4.71 -1.69 -14.89
N ARG A 128 5.78 -2.27 -14.37
CA ARG A 128 5.76 -3.47 -13.55
C ARG A 128 5.99 -3.10 -12.09
N LEU A 129 4.97 -3.29 -11.25
CA LEU A 129 4.96 -2.92 -9.83
C LEU A 129 5.06 -4.17 -8.96
N GLY A 130 6.15 -4.32 -8.23
CA GLY A 130 6.32 -5.37 -7.22
C GLY A 130 5.59 -4.98 -5.93
N LEU A 131 4.77 -5.91 -5.40
CA LEU A 131 3.94 -5.64 -4.23
C LEU A 131 4.59 -6.17 -2.94
N ALA A 132 4.37 -5.45 -1.84
CA ALA A 132 4.83 -5.81 -0.51
C ALA A 132 3.88 -5.29 0.59
N VAL A 133 3.96 -5.88 1.78
CA VAL A 133 3.24 -5.41 2.96
C VAL A 133 4.18 -5.40 4.16
N CYS A 134 4.38 -4.23 4.76
CA CYS A 134 5.06 -3.96 6.02
C CYS A 134 6.35 -4.77 6.26
N ARG A 135 6.27 -5.90 6.97
CA ARG A 135 7.42 -6.75 7.28
C ARG A 135 8.22 -7.17 6.04
N ASP A 136 7.54 -7.39 4.89
CA ASP A 136 8.21 -7.74 3.64
C ASP A 136 9.28 -6.72 3.25
N THR A 137 9.04 -5.43 3.48
CA THR A 137 10.00 -4.35 3.18
C THR A 137 11.27 -4.45 4.02
N GLY A 138 11.18 -5.08 5.19
CA GLY A 138 12.29 -5.30 6.11
C GLY A 138 13.17 -6.50 5.78
N ILE A 139 12.70 -7.40 4.90
CA ILE A 139 13.38 -8.64 4.53
C ILE A 139 14.12 -8.45 3.20
N PRO A 140 15.47 -8.36 3.19
CA PRO A 140 16.23 -8.12 1.95
C PRO A 140 15.93 -9.16 0.86
N GLU A 141 15.73 -10.41 1.24
CA GLU A 141 15.42 -11.50 0.32
C GLU A 141 14.07 -11.29 -0.39
N HIS A 142 13.05 -10.72 0.31
CA HIS A 142 11.77 -10.37 -0.33
C HIS A 142 11.98 -9.35 -1.45
N ALA A 143 12.70 -8.28 -1.17
CA ALA A 143 12.99 -7.25 -2.17
C ALA A 143 13.79 -7.83 -3.35
N ALA A 144 14.81 -8.65 -3.07
CA ALA A 144 15.63 -9.28 -4.11
C ALA A 144 14.81 -10.22 -5.02
N ARG A 145 13.98 -11.09 -4.43
CA ARG A 145 13.12 -12.00 -5.22
C ARG A 145 12.08 -11.24 -6.03
N THR A 146 11.48 -10.21 -5.46
CA THR A 146 10.51 -9.37 -6.18
C THR A 146 11.17 -8.58 -7.30
N ALA A 147 12.37 -8.03 -7.08
CA ALA A 147 13.14 -7.33 -8.11
C ALA A 147 13.56 -8.26 -9.26
N ALA A 148 13.91 -9.52 -8.96
CA ALA A 148 14.24 -10.53 -9.96
C ALA A 148 13.08 -10.87 -10.92
N LEU A 149 11.85 -10.51 -10.55
CA LEU A 149 10.69 -10.59 -11.45
C LEU A 149 10.68 -9.47 -12.51
N GLY A 150 11.64 -8.55 -12.51
CA GLY A 150 11.77 -7.48 -13.49
C GLY A 150 10.77 -6.35 -13.24
N ILE A 151 10.80 -5.74 -12.06
CA ILE A 151 9.95 -4.62 -11.68
C ILE A 151 10.60 -3.28 -12.02
N ASP A 152 9.77 -2.26 -12.26
CA ASP A 152 10.18 -0.86 -12.39
C ASP A 152 10.08 -0.13 -11.05
N GLY A 153 9.12 -0.54 -10.21
CA GLY A 153 8.85 0.04 -8.90
C GLY A 153 8.43 -0.98 -7.86
N TYR A 154 8.73 -0.70 -6.60
CA TYR A 154 8.36 -1.51 -5.44
C TYR A 154 7.37 -0.72 -4.58
N VAL A 155 6.16 -1.24 -4.37
CA VAL A 155 5.08 -0.53 -3.68
C VAL A 155 4.63 -1.30 -2.44
N ALA A 156 4.44 -0.59 -1.33
CA ALA A 156 4.11 -1.20 -0.06
C ALA A 156 3.11 -0.40 0.78
N GLY A 157 2.17 -1.10 1.42
CA GLY A 157 1.40 -0.59 2.54
C GLY A 157 2.04 -1.04 3.86
N VAL A 158 2.20 -0.13 4.83
CA VAL A 158 2.85 -0.43 6.12
C VAL A 158 2.10 0.16 7.31
N VAL A 159 2.36 -0.40 8.49
CA VAL A 159 2.04 0.19 9.79
C VAL A 159 3.30 0.18 10.66
N HIS A 160 3.64 1.32 11.22
CA HIS A 160 4.74 1.50 12.18
C HIS A 160 4.29 2.46 13.28
N ALA A 161 4.77 2.25 14.50
CA ALA A 161 4.57 3.20 15.58
C ALA A 161 5.31 4.53 15.30
N ASP A 162 4.90 5.61 15.95
CA ASP A 162 5.50 6.95 15.75
C ASP A 162 6.99 6.98 16.07
N HIS A 163 7.46 6.22 17.07
CA HIS A 163 8.88 6.12 17.40
C HIS A 163 9.70 5.28 16.38
N GLU A 164 9.03 4.57 15.47
CA GLU A 164 9.62 3.83 14.35
C GLU A 164 9.55 4.62 13.02
N ALA A 165 9.30 5.93 13.07
CA ALA A 165 9.02 6.74 11.88
C ALA A 165 10.11 6.70 10.80
N GLU A 166 11.37 6.43 11.14
CA GLU A 166 12.46 6.33 10.16
C GLU A 166 12.57 4.94 9.52
N VAL A 167 11.98 3.90 10.14
CA VAL A 167 12.15 2.49 9.72
C VAL A 167 11.72 2.26 8.28
N HIS A 168 10.51 2.70 7.89
CA HIS A 168 10.03 2.49 6.53
C HIS A 168 10.81 3.31 5.50
N GLY A 169 11.28 4.51 5.89
CA GLY A 169 12.14 5.34 5.04
C GLY A 169 13.50 4.71 4.79
N GLU A 170 14.13 4.12 5.80
CA GLU A 170 15.40 3.40 5.67
C GLU A 170 15.25 2.15 4.80
N ARG A 171 14.17 1.38 5.01
CA ARG A 171 13.86 0.20 4.22
C ARG A 171 13.60 0.56 2.76
N ALA A 172 12.82 1.60 2.49
CA ALA A 172 12.52 2.07 1.14
C ALA A 172 13.80 2.53 0.40
N ARG A 173 14.66 3.30 1.08
CA ARG A 173 15.95 3.75 0.53
C ARG A 173 16.86 2.58 0.17
N ARG A 174 16.94 1.58 1.08
CA ARG A 174 17.71 0.37 0.84
C ARG A 174 17.19 -0.39 -0.39
N VAL A 175 15.89 -0.67 -0.46
CA VAL A 175 15.29 -1.39 -1.59
C VAL A 175 15.54 -0.65 -2.91
N ALA A 176 15.39 0.67 -2.92
CA ALA A 176 15.64 1.48 -4.10
C ALA A 176 17.09 1.40 -4.57
N ALA A 177 18.05 1.62 -3.65
CA ALA A 177 19.47 1.64 -3.96
C ALA A 177 20.00 0.25 -4.36
N ASP A 178 19.57 -0.81 -3.65
CA ASP A 178 20.07 -2.18 -3.90
C ASP A 178 19.57 -2.76 -5.23
N HIS A 179 18.39 -2.32 -5.69
CA HIS A 179 17.73 -2.92 -6.87
C HIS A 179 17.53 -1.96 -8.05
N GLY A 180 17.87 -0.68 -7.90
CA GLY A 180 17.72 0.31 -8.96
C GLY A 180 16.28 0.58 -9.38
N VAL A 181 15.32 0.45 -8.44
CA VAL A 181 13.88 0.64 -8.65
C VAL A 181 13.37 1.79 -7.80
N TRP A 182 12.38 2.54 -8.27
CA TRP A 182 11.72 3.50 -7.39
C TRP A 182 10.83 2.77 -6.35
N VAL A 183 10.61 3.41 -5.21
CA VAL A 183 9.83 2.82 -4.10
C VAL A 183 8.73 3.79 -3.66
N ALA A 184 7.54 3.27 -3.42
CA ALA A 184 6.43 4.02 -2.83
C ALA A 184 5.86 3.27 -1.62
N THR A 185 5.83 3.94 -0.46
CA THR A 185 5.38 3.34 0.80
C THR A 185 4.27 4.19 1.40
N ALA A 186 3.08 3.60 1.56
CA ALA A 186 1.96 4.20 2.28
C ALA A 186 1.94 3.70 3.73
N ALA A 187 2.01 4.60 4.69
CA ALA A 187 2.03 4.30 6.11
C ALA A 187 0.77 4.83 6.82
N PHE A 188 0.32 4.14 7.86
CA PHE A 188 -0.75 4.64 8.70
C PHE A 188 -0.39 5.98 9.33
N ALA A 189 -1.37 6.88 9.41
CA ALA A 189 -1.33 8.11 10.18
C ALA A 189 -2.53 8.18 11.14
N GLY A 190 -2.28 8.42 12.41
CA GLY A 190 -3.28 8.33 13.48
C GLY A 190 -3.33 6.95 14.14
N PRO A 191 -4.25 6.72 15.07
CA PRO A 191 -4.37 5.46 15.79
C PRO A 191 -4.94 4.35 14.91
N THR A 192 -4.58 3.09 15.23
CA THR A 192 -5.19 1.87 14.68
C THR A 192 -5.02 0.71 15.67
N GLY A 193 -5.54 -0.48 15.32
CA GLY A 193 -5.46 -1.69 16.15
C GLY A 193 -4.05 -2.20 16.41
N GLY A 194 -3.97 -3.32 17.12
CA GLY A 194 -2.71 -4.00 17.39
C GLY A 194 -1.77 -3.28 18.36
N GLY A 195 -2.27 -2.30 19.12
CA GLY A 195 -1.48 -1.50 20.07
C GLY A 195 -0.81 -0.27 19.43
N PHE A 196 -1.18 0.10 18.22
CA PHE A 196 -0.71 1.31 17.54
C PHE A 196 -1.57 2.53 17.89
N ASP A 197 -1.49 3.03 19.14
CA ASP A 197 -2.18 4.24 19.58
C ASP A 197 -1.72 5.48 18.79
N ARG A 198 -0.49 5.45 18.30
CA ARG A 198 0.12 6.48 17.46
C ARG A 198 0.99 5.83 16.40
N THR A 199 0.78 6.23 15.16
CA THR A 199 1.52 5.70 14.01
C THR A 199 2.39 6.76 13.34
N SER A 200 3.34 6.30 12.55
CA SER A 200 4.42 7.12 11.99
C SER A 200 3.96 8.18 10.98
N GLY A 201 2.86 7.94 10.25
CA GLY A 201 2.58 8.71 9.04
C GLY A 201 3.77 8.67 8.08
N ARG A 202 4.11 9.83 7.48
CA ARG A 202 5.26 10.00 6.59
C ARG A 202 5.28 9.05 5.40
N SER A 203 4.10 8.74 4.87
CA SER A 203 3.99 8.04 3.58
C SER A 203 4.90 8.72 2.55
N GLY A 204 5.73 7.96 1.84
CA GLY A 204 6.80 8.56 1.04
C GLY A 204 7.08 7.83 -0.26
N ILE A 205 7.77 8.53 -1.17
CA ILE A 205 8.19 8.02 -2.48
C ILE A 205 9.68 8.31 -2.65
N TRP A 206 10.43 7.31 -3.15
CA TRP A 206 11.87 7.37 -3.36
C TRP A 206 12.20 7.04 -4.81
N SER A 207 13.14 7.79 -5.39
CA SER A 207 13.73 7.48 -6.71
C SER A 207 14.66 6.27 -6.62
N ALA A 208 15.03 5.71 -7.75
CA ALA A 208 15.85 4.50 -7.86
C ALA A 208 17.25 4.62 -7.23
N ASP A 209 17.74 5.84 -7.04
CA ASP A 209 18.99 6.14 -6.33
C ASP A 209 18.81 6.25 -4.79
N GLY A 210 17.61 5.97 -4.27
CA GLY A 210 17.28 6.03 -2.85
C GLY A 210 16.99 7.43 -2.30
N ARG A 211 16.91 8.46 -3.14
CA ARG A 211 16.55 9.82 -2.71
C ARG A 211 15.03 9.92 -2.53
N ARG A 212 14.56 10.43 -1.38
CA ARG A 212 13.14 10.71 -1.16
C ARG A 212 12.71 11.89 -2.03
N VAL A 213 11.72 11.67 -2.88
CA VAL A 213 11.19 12.67 -3.84
C VAL A 213 9.87 13.29 -3.40
N ALA A 214 9.12 12.61 -2.51
CA ALA A 214 7.88 13.14 -1.93
C ALA A 214 7.61 12.52 -0.56
N GLU A 215 6.91 13.25 0.32
CA GLU A 215 6.45 12.79 1.65
C GLU A 215 5.14 13.48 2.03
N ALA A 216 4.21 12.73 2.64
CA ALA A 216 2.89 13.20 3.04
C ALA A 216 2.83 13.85 4.44
N GLY A 217 3.93 13.87 5.19
CA GLY A 217 3.96 14.34 6.57
C GLY A 217 3.36 13.36 7.56
N VAL A 218 3.09 13.80 8.81
CA VAL A 218 2.68 12.93 9.92
C VAL A 218 1.16 12.87 10.13
N ALA A 219 0.42 13.82 9.60
CA ALA A 219 -1.02 13.93 9.85
C ALA A 219 -1.85 12.96 8.99
N PRO A 220 -2.98 12.46 9.49
CA PRO A 220 -3.98 11.79 8.64
C PRO A 220 -4.40 12.65 7.45
N ASP A 221 -4.93 11.99 6.42
CA ASP A 221 -5.41 12.58 5.16
C ASP A 221 -4.28 13.19 4.30
N GLY A 222 -3.00 12.96 4.68
CA GLY A 222 -1.86 13.34 3.89
C GLY A 222 -1.70 12.49 2.62
N ILE A 223 -1.27 13.14 1.53
CA ILE A 223 -0.98 12.49 0.25
C ILE A 223 0.36 13.01 -0.27
N ALA A 224 1.21 12.10 -0.73
CA ALA A 224 2.42 12.44 -1.49
C ALA A 224 2.33 11.86 -2.89
N ARG A 225 2.86 12.58 -3.90
CA ARG A 225 2.76 12.22 -5.31
C ARG A 225 4.09 12.42 -6.03
N ALA A 226 4.39 11.52 -6.97
CA ALA A 226 5.50 11.65 -7.90
C ALA A 226 5.09 11.16 -9.30
N VAL A 227 5.91 11.50 -10.31
CA VAL A 227 5.79 11.01 -11.68
C VAL A 227 7.14 10.41 -12.07
N PHE A 228 7.12 9.19 -12.58
CA PHE A 228 8.28 8.51 -13.14
C PHE A 228 8.15 8.36 -14.64
N THR A 229 9.29 8.37 -15.36
CA THR A 229 9.37 8.23 -16.82
C THR A 229 10.36 7.13 -17.19
N LYS A 230 10.09 6.40 -18.27
CA LYS A 230 10.98 5.40 -18.89
C LYS A 230 10.80 5.30 -20.37
#